data_7a469cf148902ac4ff2ed1e1e08524a0
#
_entry.id   7a469cf148902ac4ff2ed1e1e08524a0
#
_cell.length_a   1.000
_cell.length_b   1.000
_cell.length_c   1.000
_cell.angle_alpha   90.00
_cell.angle_beta   90.00
_cell.angle_gamma   90.00
#
_symmetry.space_group_name_H-M   'P 1'
#
loop_
_entity.id
_entity.type
_entity.pdbx_description
1 polymer ?
#
loop_
_entity_poly.entity_id
_entity_poly.type
_entity_poly.pdbx_seq_one_letter_code
_entity_poly.pdbx_strand_id
1 'polypeptide(L)'
;SDLQSLEYTSEQILADKYTIWCGEQLWTSFIFAAVVSLVICIVTFFVASWVLGRQGKQQSEDENTGGRQLSDKPKEVARQMKRDGMASDIKIGDLPILLNSEIQNFCLHGTVGSGKSEVIRRLLNYVRARGDMAIIYDRSCEFVKSYYDPSLDKILNPLDSRCAAWDLWKECLSLPDFDNISNTLIPMGTKEDPFWQGSGRTIFAEGAYLMREDKDRSYEKLVDTMLSIKIDKLRAYLQNTPAANLVEEKIEKTAISIRAVLTNYVKAIRYLQGIEKNGEPFTIRDW
;
A
#
# COMPACT_ATOMS: atom_id res chain seq x y z
N SER A 1 -63.67 79.39 47.35
CA SER A 1 -64.10 78.03 47.59
C SER A 1 -62.98 77.26 48.29
N ASP A 2 -63.20 77.03 49.57
CA ASP A 2 -62.26 76.40 50.47
C ASP A 2 -62.14 74.90 50.05
N LEU A 3 -60.94 74.55 49.62
CA LEU A 3 -60.56 73.18 49.50
C LEU A 3 -60.25 72.62 50.89
N GLN A 4 -61.25 72.00 51.55
CA GLN A 4 -61.02 71.23 52.77
C GLN A 4 -60.10 70.06 52.43
N SER A 5 -58.88 70.06 52.92
CA SER A 5 -58.06 68.90 52.88
C SER A 5 -58.61 67.84 53.84
N LEU A 6 -59.12 66.77 53.32
CA LEU A 6 -59.56 65.61 54.09
C LEU A 6 -58.26 64.75 54.36
N GLU A 7 -57.91 64.69 55.66
CA GLU A 7 -56.83 63.81 56.10
C GLU A 7 -57.39 62.41 56.40
N TYR A 8 -56.97 61.43 55.64
CA TYR A 8 -57.28 60.01 55.87
C TYR A 8 -56.11 59.31 56.52
N THR A 9 -56.38 58.46 57.48
CA THR A 9 -55.39 57.58 58.03
C THR A 9 -55.13 56.43 57.05
N SER A 10 -53.87 55.85 57.06
CA SER A 10 -53.52 54.75 56.17
C SER A 10 -54.45 53.56 56.21
N GLU A 11 -54.99 53.27 57.36
CA GLU A 11 -56.00 52.18 57.53
C GLU A 11 -57.37 52.51 56.84
N GLN A 12 -57.79 53.78 56.85
CA GLN A 12 -59.02 54.20 56.16
C GLN A 12 -58.86 54.18 54.63
N ILE A 13 -57.63 54.52 54.15
CA ILE A 13 -57.32 54.45 52.71
C ILE A 13 -57.27 53.01 52.23
N LEU A 14 -56.67 52.11 53.01
CA LEU A 14 -56.63 50.70 52.69
C LEU A 14 -57.96 49.98 52.77
N ALA A 15 -58.89 50.47 53.58
CA ALA A 15 -60.26 49.90 53.71
C ALA A 15 -61.22 50.52 52.68
N ASP A 16 -60.86 51.55 51.93
CA ASP A 16 -61.70 52.17 50.93
C ASP A 16 -61.95 51.25 49.73
N LYS A 17 -63.22 51.11 49.34
CA LYS A 17 -63.68 50.24 48.25
C LYS A 17 -62.95 50.54 46.90
N TYR A 18 -62.67 51.84 46.63
CA TYR A 18 -62.01 52.21 45.41
C TYR A 18 -60.47 51.81 45.43
N THR A 19 -59.88 51.96 46.58
CA THR A 19 -58.48 51.57 46.78
C THR A 19 -58.27 50.05 46.64
N ILE A 20 -59.24 49.27 47.24
CA ILE A 20 -59.28 47.83 47.11
C ILE A 20 -59.48 47.44 45.63
N TRP A 21 -60.40 48.02 44.95
CA TRP A 21 -60.70 47.76 43.54
C TRP A 21 -59.47 48.12 42.66
N CYS A 22 -58.86 49.25 42.87
CA CYS A 22 -57.58 49.63 42.16
C CYS A 22 -56.45 48.62 42.41
N GLY A 23 -56.31 48.13 43.65
CA GLY A 23 -55.34 47.09 44.02
C GLY A 23 -55.61 45.79 43.29
N GLU A 24 -56.83 45.32 43.20
CA GLU A 24 -57.22 44.15 42.48
C GLU A 24 -56.96 44.26 40.97
N GLN A 25 -57.26 45.44 40.39
CA GLN A 25 -57.01 45.71 38.99
C GLN A 25 -55.45 45.73 38.67
N LEU A 26 -54.70 46.35 39.55
CA LEU A 26 -53.27 46.36 39.44
C LEU A 26 -52.69 44.93 39.55
N TRP A 27 -53.15 44.17 40.52
CA TRP A 27 -52.73 42.80 40.75
C TRP A 27 -53.09 41.90 39.58
N THR A 28 -54.30 42.01 39.04
CA THR A 28 -54.72 41.25 37.86
C THR A 28 -53.94 41.64 36.63
N SER A 29 -53.64 42.92 36.41
CA SER A 29 -52.81 43.40 35.30
C SER A 29 -51.37 42.91 35.44
N PHE A 30 -50.84 42.90 36.69
CA PHE A 30 -49.50 42.37 36.96
C PHE A 30 -49.39 40.87 36.67
N ILE A 31 -50.38 40.08 37.12
CA ILE A 31 -50.40 38.64 36.83
C ILE A 31 -50.49 38.39 35.31
N PHE A 32 -51.37 39.13 34.62
CA PHE A 32 -51.53 39.02 33.17
C PHE A 32 -50.19 39.36 32.45
N ALA A 33 -49.54 40.43 32.82
CA ALA A 33 -48.25 40.82 32.26
C ALA A 33 -47.13 39.78 32.54
N ALA A 34 -47.14 39.20 33.76
CA ALA A 34 -46.20 38.16 34.15
C ALA A 34 -46.43 36.87 33.34
N VAL A 35 -47.65 36.44 33.11
CA VAL A 35 -47.98 35.28 32.29
C VAL A 35 -47.60 35.48 30.83
N VAL A 36 -47.95 36.66 30.28
CA VAL A 36 -47.55 37.01 28.89
C VAL A 36 -46.05 37.02 28.72
N SER A 37 -45.30 37.63 29.67
CA SER A 37 -43.84 37.68 29.66
C SER A 37 -43.24 36.27 29.74
N LEU A 38 -43.78 35.41 30.58
CA LEU A 38 -43.33 34.02 30.71
C LEU A 38 -43.55 33.24 29.41
N VAL A 39 -44.70 33.39 28.76
CA VAL A 39 -44.96 32.76 27.47
C VAL A 39 -43.99 33.24 26.39
N ILE A 40 -43.78 34.55 26.30
CA ILE A 40 -42.82 35.12 25.36
C ILE A 40 -41.40 34.59 25.63
N CYS A 41 -40.97 34.53 26.90
CA CYS A 41 -39.67 34.01 27.29
C CYS A 41 -39.50 32.53 26.87
N ILE A 42 -40.53 31.71 27.10
CA ILE A 42 -40.48 30.28 26.69
C ILE A 42 -40.40 30.16 25.17
N VAL A 43 -41.22 30.90 24.43
CA VAL A 43 -41.18 30.86 22.95
C VAL A 43 -39.83 31.32 22.42
N THR A 44 -39.29 32.43 22.91
CA THR A 44 -37.98 32.93 22.49
C THR A 44 -36.83 31.96 22.83
N PHE A 45 -36.94 31.31 24.01
CA PHE A 45 -35.96 30.27 24.38
C PHE A 45 -35.95 29.08 23.38
N PHE A 46 -37.15 28.57 23.05
CA PHE A 46 -37.22 27.45 22.08
C PHE A 46 -36.79 27.84 20.68
N VAL A 47 -37.17 29.05 20.21
CA VAL A 47 -36.77 29.55 18.90
C VAL A 47 -35.26 29.75 18.87
N ALA A 48 -34.68 30.41 19.88
CA ALA A 48 -33.24 30.61 19.98
C ALA A 48 -32.46 29.27 20.04
N SER A 49 -32.96 28.33 20.88
CA SER A 49 -32.34 26.99 20.98
C SER A 49 -32.40 26.24 19.65
N TRP A 50 -33.51 26.35 18.93
CA TRP A 50 -33.63 25.73 17.60
C TRP A 50 -32.71 26.34 16.56
N VAL A 51 -32.63 27.68 16.50
CA VAL A 51 -31.75 28.42 15.55
C VAL A 51 -30.26 28.14 15.85
N LEU A 52 -29.86 28.28 17.13
CA LEU A 52 -28.50 28.06 17.57
C LEU A 52 -28.09 26.58 17.39
N GLY A 53 -29.01 25.66 17.70
CA GLY A 53 -28.74 24.23 17.47
C GLY A 53 -28.50 23.89 15.99
N ARG A 54 -29.29 24.54 15.10
CA ARG A 54 -29.15 24.37 13.65
C ARG A 54 -27.85 24.98 13.13
N GLN A 55 -27.48 26.19 13.58
CA GLN A 55 -26.21 26.83 13.23
C GLN A 55 -25.01 26.09 13.81
N GLY A 56 -25.09 25.62 15.07
CA GLY A 56 -24.04 24.83 15.69
C GLY A 56 -23.80 23.52 14.96
N LYS A 57 -24.87 22.87 14.48
CA LYS A 57 -24.73 21.65 13.66
C LYS A 57 -24.07 21.93 12.32
N GLN A 58 -24.38 23.03 11.65
CA GLN A 58 -23.74 23.44 10.42
C GLN A 58 -22.26 23.81 10.62
N GLN A 59 -21.91 24.46 11.74
CA GLN A 59 -20.53 24.81 12.06
C GLN A 59 -19.67 23.64 12.57
N SER A 60 -20.29 22.57 13.08
CA SER A 60 -19.60 21.37 13.52
C SER A 60 -19.39 20.34 12.39
N GLU A 61 -20.03 20.54 11.24
CA GLU A 61 -19.73 19.76 10.04
C GLU A 61 -18.41 20.24 9.48
N ASP A 62 -17.44 19.31 9.33
CA ASP A 62 -16.13 19.59 8.74
C ASP A 62 -16.31 20.20 7.35
N GLU A 63 -16.00 21.47 7.21
CA GLU A 63 -16.01 22.16 5.93
C GLU A 63 -14.82 21.71 5.10
N ASN A 64 -15.06 20.88 4.10
CA ASN A 64 -14.04 20.38 3.23
C ASN A 64 -13.57 21.51 2.31
N THR A 65 -12.50 22.19 2.71
CA THR A 65 -11.92 23.36 1.98
C THR A 65 -11.18 22.95 0.70
N GLY A 66 -11.08 21.65 0.41
CA GLY A 66 -10.49 21.10 -0.81
C GLY A 66 -9.89 19.71 -0.60
N GLY A 67 -9.64 18.99 -1.70
CA GLY A 67 -9.10 17.65 -1.68
C GLY A 67 -10.15 16.53 -1.74
N ARG A 68 -9.71 15.29 -1.50
CA ARG A 68 -10.59 14.11 -1.52
C ARG A 68 -11.30 13.94 -0.19
N GLN A 69 -12.61 13.79 -0.24
CA GLN A 69 -13.42 13.46 0.95
C GLN A 69 -13.39 11.97 1.24
N LEU A 70 -13.24 11.63 2.52
CA LEU A 70 -13.49 10.26 2.99
C LEU A 70 -15.01 10.07 3.13
N SER A 71 -15.50 8.97 2.57
CA SER A 71 -16.89 8.57 2.69
C SER A 71 -16.97 7.21 3.37
N ASP A 72 -17.88 7.08 4.33
CA ASP A 72 -18.25 5.82 4.99
C ASP A 72 -19.33 5.03 4.23
N LYS A 73 -19.76 5.55 3.05
CA LYS A 73 -20.85 4.99 2.24
C LYS A 73 -20.34 4.41 0.91
N PRO A 74 -19.73 3.23 0.90
CA PRO A 74 -19.09 2.66 -0.29
C PRO A 74 -20.06 2.47 -1.46
N LYS A 75 -21.33 2.19 -1.20
CA LYS A 75 -22.34 2.03 -2.25
C LYS A 75 -22.69 3.35 -2.98
N GLU A 76 -22.68 4.47 -2.27
CA GLU A 76 -22.90 5.80 -2.87
C GLU A 76 -21.69 6.17 -3.74
N VAL A 77 -20.47 5.97 -3.22
CA VAL A 77 -19.23 6.20 -3.97
C VAL A 77 -19.20 5.33 -5.24
N ALA A 78 -19.54 4.05 -5.14
CA ALA A 78 -19.59 3.14 -6.28
C ALA A 78 -20.60 3.60 -7.36
N ARG A 79 -21.75 4.12 -6.96
CA ARG A 79 -22.76 4.66 -7.89
C ARG A 79 -22.25 5.93 -8.58
N GLN A 80 -21.57 6.80 -7.84
CA GLN A 80 -20.97 8.01 -8.39
C GLN A 80 -19.88 7.65 -9.39
N MET A 81 -18.92 6.79 -9.02
CA MET A 81 -17.85 6.33 -9.92
C MET A 81 -18.38 5.73 -11.23
N LYS A 82 -19.50 4.97 -11.15
CA LYS A 82 -20.15 4.44 -12.35
C LYS A 82 -20.78 5.54 -13.23
N ARG A 83 -21.44 6.53 -12.62
CA ARG A 83 -22.03 7.67 -13.34
C ARG A 83 -20.97 8.50 -14.06
N ASP A 84 -19.82 8.68 -13.39
CA ASP A 84 -18.72 9.49 -13.89
C ASP A 84 -17.83 8.71 -14.89
N GLY A 85 -18.15 7.43 -15.19
CA GLY A 85 -17.38 6.56 -16.08
C GLY A 85 -15.99 6.18 -15.53
N MET A 86 -15.76 6.33 -14.23
CA MET A 86 -14.47 6.09 -13.57
C MET A 86 -14.39 4.75 -12.83
N ALA A 87 -15.40 3.90 -12.91
CA ALA A 87 -15.44 2.60 -12.26
C ALA A 87 -14.79 1.51 -13.11
N SER A 88 -13.78 0.81 -12.57
CA SER A 88 -13.25 -0.42 -13.15
C SER A 88 -14.21 -1.59 -12.96
N ASP A 89 -14.01 -2.66 -13.71
CA ASP A 89 -14.66 -3.96 -13.50
C ASP A 89 -14.12 -4.67 -12.25
N ILE A 90 -12.89 -4.36 -11.84
CA ILE A 90 -12.26 -4.90 -10.62
C ILE A 90 -12.90 -4.26 -9.38
N LYS A 91 -13.32 -5.12 -8.43
CA LYS A 91 -13.99 -4.69 -7.20
C LYS A 91 -13.36 -5.31 -5.96
N ILE A 92 -13.30 -4.50 -4.90
CA ILE A 92 -13.00 -4.96 -3.55
C ILE A 92 -14.30 -4.86 -2.74
N GLY A 93 -14.96 -6.01 -2.53
CA GLY A 93 -16.34 -6.02 -2.03
C GLY A 93 -17.30 -5.38 -3.03
N ASP A 94 -18.07 -4.39 -2.59
CA ASP A 94 -19.02 -3.64 -3.44
C ASP A 94 -18.38 -2.43 -4.13
N LEU A 95 -17.14 -2.06 -3.76
CA LEU A 95 -16.47 -0.87 -4.25
C LEU A 95 -15.60 -1.20 -5.46
N PRO A 96 -15.86 -0.62 -6.65
CA PRO A 96 -14.96 -0.72 -7.78
C PRO A 96 -13.68 0.10 -7.51
N ILE A 97 -12.54 -0.36 -8.02
CA ILE A 97 -11.36 0.49 -8.09
C ILE A 97 -11.51 1.52 -9.21
N LEU A 98 -10.67 2.55 -9.22
CA LEU A 98 -10.67 3.53 -10.30
C LEU A 98 -10.25 2.86 -11.62
N LEU A 99 -10.89 3.24 -12.71
CA LEU A 99 -10.52 2.79 -14.04
C LEU A 99 -9.06 3.13 -14.34
N ASN A 100 -8.31 2.19 -14.86
CA ASN A 100 -6.87 2.30 -15.17
C ASN A 100 -5.99 2.53 -13.92
N SER A 101 -6.48 2.24 -12.71
CA SER A 101 -5.65 2.32 -11.50
C SER A 101 -4.80 1.06 -11.27
N GLU A 102 -4.94 0.03 -12.09
CA GLU A 102 -4.15 -1.20 -12.06
C GLU A 102 -2.64 -0.93 -12.24
N ILE A 103 -2.29 0.17 -12.90
CA ILE A 103 -0.90 0.63 -13.03
C ILE A 103 -0.34 1.32 -11.78
N GLN A 104 -1.18 1.54 -10.76
CA GLN A 104 -0.79 2.16 -9.51
C GLN A 104 -0.47 1.08 -8.46
N ASN A 105 0.44 1.41 -7.54
CA ASN A 105 0.76 0.51 -6.44
C ASN A 105 -0.36 0.48 -5.41
N PHE A 106 -0.80 -0.72 -5.01
CA PHE A 106 -1.76 -0.94 -3.95
C PHE A 106 -1.06 -1.50 -2.72
N CYS A 107 -1.38 -0.97 -1.55
CA CYS A 107 -0.93 -1.50 -0.27
C CYS A 107 -2.13 -2.04 0.51
N LEU A 108 -2.14 -3.35 0.79
CA LEU A 108 -3.13 -4.00 1.64
C LEU A 108 -2.54 -4.18 3.04
N HIS A 109 -2.99 -3.36 3.98
CA HIS A 109 -2.53 -3.41 5.38
C HIS A 109 -3.62 -3.94 6.29
N GLY A 110 -3.23 -4.71 7.31
CA GLY A 110 -4.15 -5.25 8.31
C GLY A 110 -3.52 -6.37 9.14
N THR A 111 -4.11 -6.70 10.26
CA THR A 111 -3.71 -7.80 11.15
C THR A 111 -3.94 -9.18 10.52
N VAL A 112 -3.48 -10.23 11.15
CA VAL A 112 -3.80 -11.61 10.76
C VAL A 112 -5.32 -11.82 10.85
N GLY A 113 -5.91 -12.47 9.85
CA GLY A 113 -7.36 -12.71 9.79
C GLY A 113 -8.19 -11.53 9.25
N SER A 114 -7.61 -10.38 8.91
CA SER A 114 -8.35 -9.21 8.38
C SER A 114 -8.84 -9.35 6.93
N GLY A 115 -8.62 -10.48 6.28
CA GLY A 115 -9.09 -10.74 4.92
C GLY A 115 -8.16 -10.26 3.79
N LYS A 116 -6.90 -9.90 4.06
CA LYS A 116 -5.95 -9.48 3.01
C LYS A 116 -5.80 -10.50 1.88
N SER A 117 -5.57 -11.78 2.23
CA SER A 117 -5.45 -12.86 1.24
C SER A 117 -6.73 -13.05 0.43
N GLU A 118 -7.90 -12.80 1.03
CA GLU A 118 -9.17 -12.87 0.31
C GLU A 118 -9.31 -11.76 -0.74
N VAL A 119 -8.84 -10.56 -0.44
CA VAL A 119 -8.78 -9.46 -1.43
C VAL A 119 -7.84 -9.84 -2.57
N ILE A 120 -6.66 -10.39 -2.27
CA ILE A 120 -5.70 -10.84 -3.30
C ILE A 120 -6.31 -11.94 -4.16
N ARG A 121 -7.01 -12.93 -3.57
CA ARG A 121 -7.71 -14.00 -4.32
C ARG A 121 -8.72 -13.43 -5.30
N ARG A 122 -9.50 -12.45 -4.87
CA ARG A 122 -10.47 -11.78 -5.75
C ARG A 122 -9.78 -11.07 -6.91
N LEU A 123 -8.69 -10.35 -6.65
CA LEU A 123 -7.89 -9.70 -7.69
C LEU A 123 -7.33 -10.74 -8.68
N LEU A 124 -6.80 -11.86 -8.20
CA LEU A 124 -6.29 -12.94 -9.05
C LEU A 124 -7.39 -13.55 -9.93
N ASN A 125 -8.62 -13.69 -9.41
CA ASN A 125 -9.74 -14.15 -10.21
C ASN A 125 -10.08 -13.18 -11.36
N TYR A 126 -10.01 -11.87 -11.12
CA TYR A 126 -10.19 -10.87 -12.18
C TYR A 126 -9.08 -10.95 -13.24
N VAL A 127 -7.83 -11.00 -12.80
CA VAL A 127 -6.66 -11.13 -13.69
C VAL A 127 -6.78 -12.38 -14.55
N ARG A 128 -7.13 -13.52 -13.95
CA ARG A 128 -7.34 -14.79 -14.66
C ARG A 128 -8.49 -14.70 -15.67
N ALA A 129 -9.62 -14.13 -15.28
CA ALA A 129 -10.80 -13.99 -16.15
C ALA A 129 -10.53 -13.06 -17.35
N ARG A 130 -9.65 -12.08 -17.21
CA ARG A 130 -9.23 -11.16 -18.28
C ARG A 130 -8.15 -11.77 -19.18
N GLY A 131 -7.49 -12.83 -18.75
CA GLY A 131 -6.33 -13.40 -19.42
C GLY A 131 -5.07 -12.55 -19.31
N ASP A 132 -4.98 -11.69 -18.29
CA ASP A 132 -3.83 -10.84 -18.06
C ASP A 132 -2.69 -11.64 -17.43
N MET A 133 -1.44 -11.22 -17.68
CA MET A 133 -0.25 -11.75 -17.04
C MET A 133 -0.15 -11.27 -15.59
N ALA A 134 0.25 -12.17 -14.68
CA ALA A 134 0.50 -11.84 -13.29
C ALA A 134 1.79 -12.51 -12.78
N ILE A 135 2.61 -11.76 -12.07
CA ILE A 135 3.77 -12.30 -11.34
C ILE A 135 3.44 -12.26 -9.85
N ILE A 136 3.43 -13.43 -9.21
CA ILE A 136 2.99 -13.60 -7.82
C ILE A 136 4.17 -14.07 -6.97
N TYR A 137 4.59 -13.25 -6.00
CA TYR A 137 5.52 -13.69 -4.97
C TYR A 137 4.76 -14.33 -3.80
N ASP A 138 4.65 -15.66 -3.84
CA ASP A 138 3.90 -16.46 -2.86
C ASP A 138 4.84 -17.16 -1.87
N ARG A 139 5.16 -16.47 -0.78
CA ARG A 139 6.07 -17.01 0.25
C ARG A 139 5.47 -18.21 1.01
N SER A 140 4.17 -18.26 1.15
CA SER A 140 3.45 -19.29 1.93
C SER A 140 2.94 -20.46 1.08
N CYS A 141 3.09 -20.38 -0.24
CA CYS A 141 2.52 -21.32 -1.22
C CYS A 141 0.99 -21.45 -1.14
N GLU A 142 0.31 -20.44 -0.59
CA GLU A 142 -1.14 -20.40 -0.42
C GLU A 142 -1.85 -20.24 -1.77
N PHE A 143 -1.31 -19.39 -2.63
CA PHE A 143 -1.88 -19.13 -3.96
C PHE A 143 -1.56 -20.24 -4.95
N VAL A 144 -0.35 -20.77 -4.93
CA VAL A 144 0.03 -21.94 -5.76
C VAL A 144 -0.92 -23.09 -5.55
N LYS A 145 -1.26 -23.41 -4.29
CA LYS A 145 -2.19 -24.49 -3.96
C LYS A 145 -3.57 -24.34 -4.60
N SER A 146 -4.05 -23.09 -4.74
CA SER A 146 -5.43 -22.78 -5.12
C SER A 146 -5.58 -22.38 -6.58
N TYR A 147 -4.53 -21.84 -7.20
CA TYR A 147 -4.62 -21.18 -8.52
C TYR A 147 -3.71 -21.80 -9.58
N TYR A 148 -2.71 -22.59 -9.20
CA TYR A 148 -1.75 -23.12 -10.18
C TYR A 148 -2.43 -24.06 -11.19
N ASP A 149 -2.32 -23.72 -12.46
CA ASP A 149 -2.71 -24.52 -13.61
C ASP A 149 -1.46 -24.88 -14.43
N PRO A 150 -1.05 -26.15 -14.49
CA PRO A 150 0.16 -26.57 -15.21
C PRO A 150 0.16 -26.21 -16.71
N SER A 151 -1.02 -26.03 -17.30
CA SER A 151 -1.15 -25.70 -18.72
C SER A 151 -0.90 -24.23 -19.02
N LEU A 152 -1.08 -23.34 -18.03
CA LEU A 152 -1.00 -21.90 -18.19
C LEU A 152 0.12 -21.25 -17.37
N ASP A 153 0.33 -21.76 -16.14
CA ASP A 153 1.19 -21.10 -15.17
C ASP A 153 2.58 -21.73 -15.09
N LYS A 154 3.56 -20.95 -14.66
CA LYS A 154 4.92 -21.41 -14.38
C LYS A 154 5.28 -21.17 -12.92
N ILE A 155 5.89 -22.15 -12.28
CA ILE A 155 6.47 -22.02 -10.94
C ILE A 155 7.96 -21.75 -11.09
N LEU A 156 8.44 -20.68 -10.47
CA LEU A 156 9.84 -20.30 -10.39
C LEU A 156 10.34 -20.48 -8.94
N ASN A 157 10.30 -21.72 -8.45
CA ASN A 157 10.81 -22.09 -7.14
C ASN A 157 11.70 -23.31 -7.27
N PRO A 158 13.03 -23.18 -7.17
CA PRO A 158 13.99 -24.29 -7.34
C PRO A 158 13.76 -25.47 -6.37
N LEU A 159 13.05 -25.25 -5.27
CA LEU A 159 12.73 -26.31 -4.29
C LEU A 159 11.43 -27.06 -4.62
N ASP A 160 10.69 -26.61 -5.62
CA ASP A 160 9.48 -27.28 -6.10
C ASP A 160 9.83 -28.16 -7.32
N SER A 161 9.44 -29.41 -7.30
CA SER A 161 9.71 -30.35 -8.42
C SER A 161 9.05 -29.92 -9.75
N ARG A 162 8.09 -28.99 -9.69
CA ARG A 162 7.41 -28.40 -10.85
C ARG A 162 8.06 -27.13 -11.34
N CYS A 163 9.21 -26.74 -10.76
CA CYS A 163 9.92 -25.53 -11.15
C CYS A 163 10.22 -25.55 -12.66
N ALA A 164 9.88 -24.47 -13.35
CA ALA A 164 10.22 -24.32 -14.76
C ALA A 164 11.74 -24.30 -14.94
N ALA A 165 12.23 -24.86 -16.03
CA ALA A 165 13.64 -24.91 -16.38
C ALA A 165 14.13 -23.53 -16.88
N TRP A 166 14.16 -22.54 -15.96
CA TRP A 166 14.60 -21.19 -16.31
C TRP A 166 16.05 -21.22 -16.82
N ASP A 167 16.28 -20.66 -18.01
CA ASP A 167 17.57 -20.63 -18.67
C ASP A 167 18.15 -19.21 -18.66
N LEU A 168 19.13 -18.98 -17.77
CA LEU A 168 19.83 -17.71 -17.61
C LEU A 168 20.43 -17.21 -18.94
N TRP A 169 20.99 -18.10 -19.75
CA TRP A 169 21.70 -17.75 -20.99
C TRP A 169 20.77 -17.50 -22.17
N LYS A 170 19.54 -18.01 -22.11
CA LYS A 170 18.49 -17.63 -23.04
C LYS A 170 17.78 -16.35 -22.60
N GLU A 171 17.67 -16.11 -21.30
CA GLU A 171 17.13 -14.87 -20.74
C GLU A 171 18.06 -13.68 -21.03
N CYS A 172 19.38 -13.84 -20.81
CA CYS A 172 20.40 -12.82 -20.99
C CYS A 172 21.07 -12.97 -22.37
N LEU A 173 20.75 -12.06 -23.30
CA LEU A 173 21.26 -12.10 -24.67
C LEU A 173 22.57 -11.31 -24.87
N SER A 174 22.86 -10.37 -23.99
CA SER A 174 23.96 -9.44 -24.08
C SER A 174 24.65 -9.24 -22.73
N LEU A 175 25.90 -8.75 -22.73
CA LEU A 175 26.65 -8.47 -21.49
C LEU A 175 25.85 -7.51 -20.54
N PRO A 176 25.21 -6.43 -21.00
CA PRO A 176 24.38 -5.61 -20.14
C PRO A 176 23.24 -6.35 -19.43
N ASP A 177 22.71 -7.43 -20.02
CA ASP A 177 21.69 -8.25 -19.35
C ASP A 177 22.30 -9.01 -18.16
N PHE A 178 23.51 -9.55 -18.32
CA PHE A 178 24.26 -10.19 -17.23
C PHE A 178 24.67 -9.18 -16.15
N ASP A 179 25.02 -7.94 -16.53
CA ASP A 179 25.25 -6.85 -15.57
C ASP A 179 23.99 -6.55 -14.74
N ASN A 180 22.83 -6.49 -15.36
CA ASN A 180 21.56 -6.27 -14.67
C ASN A 180 21.24 -7.41 -13.70
N ILE A 181 21.42 -8.65 -14.10
CA ILE A 181 21.26 -9.83 -13.22
C ILE A 181 22.28 -9.76 -12.07
N SER A 182 23.55 -9.47 -12.35
CA SER A 182 24.59 -9.35 -11.31
C SER A 182 24.28 -8.25 -10.31
N ASN A 183 23.76 -7.11 -10.77
CA ASN A 183 23.32 -6.01 -9.92
C ASN A 183 22.15 -6.41 -8.99
N THR A 184 21.25 -7.25 -9.47
CA THR A 184 20.13 -7.77 -8.70
C THR A 184 20.57 -8.81 -7.66
N LEU A 185 21.49 -9.71 -8.05
CA LEU A 185 22.01 -10.76 -7.17
C LEU A 185 22.95 -10.22 -6.08
N ILE A 186 23.71 -9.18 -6.39
CA ILE A 186 24.72 -8.59 -5.51
C ILE A 186 24.35 -7.11 -5.28
N PRO A 187 23.37 -6.82 -4.41
CA PRO A 187 22.94 -5.45 -4.15
C PRO A 187 24.07 -4.65 -3.46
N MET A 188 24.18 -3.36 -3.79
CA MET A 188 25.11 -2.45 -3.09
C MET A 188 24.59 -2.17 -1.68
N GLY A 189 25.42 -2.44 -0.68
CA GLY A 189 25.16 -2.04 0.70
C GLY A 189 25.39 -0.54 0.89
N THR A 190 24.59 0.10 1.75
CA THR A 190 24.73 1.53 2.04
C THR A 190 25.93 1.87 2.94
N LYS A 191 26.53 0.88 3.59
CA LYS A 191 27.63 1.05 4.57
C LYS A 191 28.90 0.30 4.21
N GLU A 192 28.91 -0.43 3.09
CA GLU A 192 30.03 -1.24 2.65
C GLU A 192 30.82 -0.52 1.56
N ASP A 193 32.12 -0.85 1.43
CA ASP A 193 32.94 -0.34 0.35
C ASP A 193 32.43 -0.86 -1.00
N PRO A 194 32.02 0.02 -1.93
CA PRO A 194 31.48 -0.36 -3.24
C PRO A 194 32.41 -1.24 -4.08
N PHE A 195 33.70 -1.21 -3.79
CA PHE A 195 34.72 -1.99 -4.52
C PHE A 195 34.44 -3.50 -4.48
N TRP A 196 34.07 -4.04 -3.33
CA TRP A 196 33.87 -5.47 -3.15
C TRP A 196 32.69 -6.02 -3.93
N GLN A 197 31.53 -5.35 -3.79
CA GLN A 197 30.32 -5.73 -4.51
C GLN A 197 30.47 -5.46 -6.01
N GLY A 198 31.03 -4.31 -6.39
CA GLY A 198 31.29 -3.98 -7.79
C GLY A 198 32.19 -5.00 -8.47
N SER A 199 33.30 -5.38 -7.82
CA SER A 199 34.20 -6.42 -8.32
C SER A 199 33.51 -7.79 -8.43
N GLY A 200 32.72 -8.17 -7.45
CA GLY A 200 31.92 -9.41 -7.49
C GLY A 200 30.95 -9.43 -8.66
N ARG A 201 30.25 -8.32 -8.91
CA ARG A 201 29.34 -8.15 -10.06
C ARG A 201 30.08 -8.37 -11.38
N THR A 202 31.20 -7.69 -11.56
CA THR A 202 32.01 -7.80 -12.79
C THR A 202 32.48 -9.24 -13.03
N ILE A 203 33.01 -9.93 -12.01
CA ILE A 203 33.41 -11.32 -12.14
C ILE A 203 32.24 -12.23 -12.52
N PHE A 204 31.08 -12.02 -11.88
CA PHE A 204 29.92 -12.84 -12.17
C PHE A 204 29.34 -12.58 -13.57
N ALA A 205 29.18 -11.32 -13.96
CA ALA A 205 28.62 -10.94 -15.26
C ALA A 205 29.48 -11.45 -16.40
N GLU A 206 30.78 -11.18 -16.35
CA GLU A 206 31.75 -11.62 -17.37
C GLU A 206 31.86 -13.15 -17.44
N GLY A 207 31.94 -13.80 -16.29
CA GLY A 207 32.06 -15.25 -16.25
C GLY A 207 30.82 -15.97 -16.72
N ALA A 208 29.64 -15.48 -16.37
CA ALA A 208 28.38 -16.04 -16.86
C ALA A 208 28.20 -15.76 -18.37
N TYR A 209 28.58 -14.57 -18.83
CA TYR A 209 28.56 -14.22 -20.26
C TYR A 209 29.46 -15.11 -21.08
N LEU A 210 30.72 -15.35 -20.66
CA LEU A 210 31.64 -16.28 -21.34
C LEU A 210 31.06 -17.69 -21.44
N MET A 211 30.37 -18.15 -20.41
CA MET A 211 29.73 -19.48 -20.38
C MET A 211 28.60 -19.63 -21.39
N ARG A 212 28.04 -18.53 -21.91
CA ARG A 212 26.97 -18.56 -22.90
C ARG A 212 27.29 -19.38 -24.13
N GLU A 213 28.54 -19.29 -24.61
CA GLU A 213 29.02 -19.99 -25.80
C GLU A 213 29.37 -21.46 -25.53
N ASP A 214 29.35 -21.89 -24.28
CA ASP A 214 29.69 -23.24 -23.88
C ASP A 214 28.50 -24.21 -24.12
N LYS A 215 28.74 -25.27 -24.88
CA LYS A 215 27.72 -26.28 -25.19
C LYS A 215 27.27 -27.07 -23.96
N ASP A 216 28.20 -27.23 -23.00
CA ASP A 216 27.93 -27.95 -21.74
C ASP A 216 27.65 -27.02 -20.59
N ARG A 217 27.11 -25.83 -20.88
CA ARG A 217 26.74 -24.84 -19.87
C ARG A 217 25.63 -25.39 -18.97
N SER A 218 25.78 -25.17 -17.68
CA SER A 218 24.80 -25.55 -16.66
C SER A 218 24.98 -24.70 -15.42
N TYR A 219 23.97 -24.65 -14.55
CA TYR A 219 24.12 -23.99 -13.26
C TYR A 219 25.16 -24.66 -12.36
N GLU A 220 25.33 -25.97 -12.46
CA GLU A 220 26.39 -26.68 -11.76
C GLU A 220 27.77 -26.19 -12.19
N LYS A 221 28.03 -26.10 -13.50
CA LYS A 221 29.27 -25.60 -14.05
C LYS A 221 29.51 -24.13 -13.71
N LEU A 222 28.46 -23.29 -13.72
CA LEU A 222 28.55 -21.88 -13.33
C LEU A 222 28.94 -21.75 -11.85
N VAL A 223 28.30 -22.47 -10.97
CA VAL A 223 28.59 -22.48 -9.53
C VAL A 223 30.03 -22.98 -9.29
N ASP A 224 30.44 -24.05 -9.94
CA ASP A 224 31.77 -24.60 -9.78
C ASP A 224 32.84 -23.59 -10.28
N THR A 225 32.63 -23.04 -11.46
CA THR A 225 33.57 -22.05 -12.05
C THR A 225 33.68 -20.78 -11.21
N MET A 226 32.59 -20.24 -10.71
CA MET A 226 32.59 -18.97 -9.97
C MET A 226 33.01 -19.13 -8.51
N LEU A 227 32.61 -20.23 -7.84
CA LEU A 227 32.73 -20.35 -6.39
C LEU A 227 33.76 -21.41 -5.94
N SER A 228 34.03 -22.45 -6.73
CA SER A 228 34.72 -23.65 -6.26
C SER A 228 36.10 -23.83 -6.82
N ILE A 229 36.36 -23.54 -8.11
CA ILE A 229 37.67 -23.79 -8.74
C ILE A 229 38.78 -22.95 -8.10
N LYS A 230 40.01 -23.40 -8.23
CA LYS A 230 41.18 -22.65 -7.78
C LYS A 230 41.30 -21.29 -8.50
N ILE A 231 41.88 -20.30 -7.80
CA ILE A 231 41.93 -18.91 -8.30
C ILE A 231 42.73 -18.81 -9.60
N ASP A 232 43.79 -19.62 -9.78
CA ASP A 232 44.57 -19.71 -11.00
C ASP A 232 43.73 -20.17 -12.20
N LYS A 233 42.84 -21.15 -12.00
CA LYS A 233 41.88 -21.58 -13.03
C LYS A 233 40.83 -20.53 -13.34
N LEU A 234 40.33 -19.83 -12.33
CA LEU A 234 39.38 -18.71 -12.53
C LEU A 234 40.08 -17.58 -13.31
N ARG A 235 41.33 -17.28 -13.02
CA ARG A 235 42.16 -16.30 -13.76
C ARG A 235 42.29 -16.70 -15.22
N ALA A 236 42.60 -17.95 -15.49
CA ALA A 236 42.72 -18.46 -16.87
C ALA A 236 41.36 -18.39 -17.61
N TYR A 237 40.25 -18.67 -16.91
CA TYR A 237 38.93 -18.59 -17.49
C TYR A 237 38.53 -17.14 -17.86
N LEU A 238 38.90 -16.15 -17.04
CA LEU A 238 38.55 -14.74 -17.25
C LEU A 238 39.59 -13.96 -18.06
N GLN A 239 40.62 -14.60 -18.60
CA GLN A 239 41.83 -13.97 -19.13
C GLN A 239 41.62 -12.84 -20.15
N ASN A 240 40.59 -12.91 -20.96
CA ASN A 240 40.28 -11.92 -22.00
C ASN A 240 39.12 -11.00 -21.67
N THR A 241 38.82 -10.83 -20.39
CA THR A 241 37.73 -9.97 -19.92
C THR A 241 38.24 -8.87 -19.00
N PRO A 242 37.50 -7.79 -18.79
CA PRO A 242 37.82 -6.79 -17.77
C PRO A 242 37.98 -7.38 -16.36
N ALA A 243 37.29 -8.48 -16.06
CA ALA A 243 37.37 -9.18 -14.79
C ALA A 243 38.77 -9.81 -14.53
N ALA A 244 39.60 -10.00 -15.57
CA ALA A 244 40.96 -10.53 -15.43
C ALA A 244 41.81 -9.71 -14.46
N ASN A 245 41.68 -8.38 -14.49
CA ASN A 245 42.42 -7.48 -13.60
C ASN A 245 42.07 -7.67 -12.12
N LEU A 246 40.87 -8.20 -11.82
CA LEU A 246 40.39 -8.43 -10.45
C LEU A 246 40.91 -9.75 -9.84
N VAL A 247 41.50 -10.60 -10.67
CA VAL A 247 42.00 -11.93 -10.28
C VAL A 247 43.49 -12.15 -10.62
N GLU A 248 44.25 -11.06 -10.85
CA GLU A 248 45.68 -11.11 -11.11
C GLU A 248 46.46 -11.76 -9.97
N GLU A 249 47.59 -12.42 -10.31
CA GLU A 249 48.44 -13.09 -9.33
C GLU A 249 48.98 -12.14 -8.26
N LYS A 250 49.31 -10.91 -8.67
CA LYS A 250 49.84 -9.87 -7.76
C LYS A 250 48.86 -9.49 -6.64
N ILE A 251 47.54 -9.72 -6.83
CA ILE A 251 46.47 -9.38 -5.90
C ILE A 251 45.65 -10.60 -5.46
N GLU A 252 46.25 -11.78 -5.39
CA GLU A 252 45.57 -13.04 -5.10
C GLU A 252 44.75 -12.98 -3.79
N LYS A 253 45.24 -12.33 -2.74
CA LYS A 253 44.47 -12.15 -1.49
C LYS A 253 43.18 -11.33 -1.70
N THR A 254 43.29 -10.29 -2.53
CA THR A 254 42.12 -9.48 -2.92
C THR A 254 41.12 -10.30 -3.73
N ALA A 255 41.62 -11.10 -4.70
CA ALA A 255 40.78 -11.99 -5.50
C ALA A 255 40.03 -13.03 -4.64
N ILE A 256 40.68 -13.59 -3.62
CA ILE A 256 40.04 -14.50 -2.65
C ILE A 256 38.94 -13.78 -1.86
N SER A 257 39.21 -12.54 -1.44
CA SER A 257 38.20 -11.74 -0.71
C SER A 257 37.00 -11.38 -1.58
N ILE A 258 37.21 -10.98 -2.85
CA ILE A 258 36.13 -10.74 -3.82
C ILE A 258 35.31 -12.00 -4.02
N ARG A 259 35.94 -13.17 -4.13
CA ARG A 259 35.23 -14.45 -4.26
C ARG A 259 34.43 -14.81 -3.01
N ALA A 260 34.90 -14.44 -1.82
CA ALA A 260 34.10 -14.62 -0.59
C ALA A 260 32.85 -13.79 -0.60
N VAL A 261 32.91 -12.54 -1.06
CA VAL A 261 31.73 -11.68 -1.27
C VAL A 261 30.79 -12.30 -2.30
N LEU A 262 31.36 -12.69 -3.47
CA LEU A 262 30.57 -13.36 -4.50
C LEU A 262 29.84 -14.60 -3.97
N THR A 263 30.55 -15.44 -3.18
CA THR A 263 29.96 -16.63 -2.57
C THR A 263 28.76 -16.29 -1.68
N ASN A 264 28.83 -15.22 -0.90
CA ASN A 264 27.75 -14.83 -0.01
C ASN A 264 26.45 -14.46 -0.74
N TYR A 265 26.58 -13.77 -1.87
CA TYR A 265 25.43 -13.28 -2.65
C TYR A 265 24.94 -14.29 -3.69
N VAL A 266 25.86 -14.96 -4.39
CA VAL A 266 25.52 -15.82 -5.54
C VAL A 266 25.22 -17.27 -5.14
N LYS A 267 25.49 -17.64 -3.87
CA LYS A 267 25.20 -19.01 -3.38
C LYS A 267 23.77 -19.49 -3.65
N ALA A 268 22.80 -18.59 -3.81
CA ALA A 268 21.41 -18.93 -4.13
C ALA A 268 21.27 -19.63 -5.49
N ILE A 269 22.17 -19.36 -6.45
CA ILE A 269 22.21 -20.04 -7.75
C ILE A 269 22.44 -21.56 -7.62
N ARG A 270 23.03 -22.02 -6.51
CA ARG A 270 23.16 -23.46 -6.23
C ARG A 270 21.82 -24.20 -6.22
N TYR A 271 20.75 -23.54 -5.84
CA TYR A 271 19.42 -24.13 -5.85
C TYR A 271 18.88 -24.33 -7.28
N LEU A 272 19.45 -23.64 -8.28
CA LEU A 272 19.07 -23.82 -9.67
C LEU A 272 19.76 -25.02 -10.32
N GLN A 273 20.75 -25.64 -9.67
CA GLN A 273 21.44 -26.80 -10.22
C GLN A 273 20.46 -27.95 -10.50
N GLY A 274 20.43 -28.41 -11.73
CA GLY A 274 19.59 -29.50 -12.18
C GLY A 274 18.17 -29.14 -12.62
N ILE A 275 17.77 -27.85 -12.52
CA ILE A 275 16.44 -27.43 -13.02
C ILE A 275 16.34 -27.59 -14.55
N GLU A 276 17.47 -27.62 -15.25
CA GLU A 276 17.55 -27.84 -16.70
C GLU A 276 16.89 -29.20 -17.11
N LYS A 277 16.74 -30.11 -16.14
CA LYS A 277 16.13 -31.42 -16.36
C LYS A 277 14.59 -31.39 -16.26
N ASN A 278 14.02 -30.26 -15.83
CA ASN A 278 12.58 -30.14 -15.58
C ASN A 278 11.72 -29.85 -16.84
N GLY A 279 12.30 -29.98 -18.03
CA GLY A 279 11.61 -29.80 -19.29
C GLY A 279 12.28 -28.86 -20.26
N GLU A 280 11.51 -28.28 -21.16
CA GLU A 280 12.01 -27.31 -22.13
C GLU A 280 12.51 -26.04 -21.44
N PRO A 281 13.60 -25.42 -21.95
CA PRO A 281 14.10 -24.18 -21.40
C PRO A 281 13.06 -23.07 -21.40
N PHE A 282 12.89 -22.45 -20.25
CA PHE A 282 11.94 -21.39 -20.01
C PHE A 282 12.65 -20.03 -19.84
N THR A 283 12.10 -18.97 -20.44
CA THR A 283 12.50 -17.59 -20.20
C THR A 283 11.27 -16.75 -19.83
N ILE A 284 11.46 -15.73 -19.01
CA ILE A 284 10.41 -14.75 -18.69
C ILE A 284 10.18 -13.85 -19.91
N ARG A 285 11.20 -13.61 -20.70
CA ARG A 285 11.16 -12.79 -21.91
C ARG A 285 10.21 -13.34 -22.97
N ASP A 286 10.16 -14.65 -23.14
CA ASP A 286 9.36 -15.32 -24.18
C ASP A 286 7.99 -15.75 -23.67
N TRP A 287 7.77 -15.69 -22.35
CA TRP A 287 6.50 -16.05 -21.70
C TRP A 287 5.52 -14.88 -21.70
#